data_7866f3e14879340e08a71af6619ca9cc
#
_entry.id   7866f3e14879340e08a71af6619ca9cc
#
_cell.length_a   1.000
_cell.length_b   1.000
_cell.length_c   1.000
_cell.angle_alpha   90.00
_cell.angle_beta   90.00
_cell.angle_gamma   90.00
#
_symmetry.space_group_name_H-M   'P 1'
#
loop_
_entity.id
_entity.type
_entity.pdbx_description
1 polymer ?
#
loop_
_entity_poly.entity_id
_entity_poly.type
_entity_poly.pdbx_seq_one_letter_code
_entity_poly.pdbx_strand_id
1 'polypeptide(L)'
;MNKKARLRKLCDQLCYEKYLQKTCEICGKKANQLHHFYPKGAYGHLRYTPENLISLCFPCHFILTHQNRRLEDKIREKKGEKWFKNLTKKAYQRPKSSYLTTEYYEDILKRLK
;
A
#
# COMPACT_ATOMS: atom_id res chain seq x y z
N MET A 1 14.90 9.25 17.64
CA MET A 1 14.40 8.18 16.75
C MET A 1 15.56 7.21 16.46
N ASN A 2 15.34 5.91 16.65
CA ASN A 2 16.39 4.92 16.42
C ASN A 2 16.57 4.66 14.90
N LYS A 3 17.62 3.90 14.57
CA LYS A 3 17.98 3.62 13.17
C LYS A 3 16.83 2.94 12.41
N LYS A 4 16.19 1.95 13.02
CA LYS A 4 15.10 1.21 12.39
C LYS A 4 13.90 2.11 12.07
N ALA A 5 13.53 2.99 12.99
CA ALA A 5 12.43 3.92 12.79
C ALA A 5 12.74 4.94 11.67
N ARG A 6 14.00 5.40 11.59
CA ARG A 6 14.43 6.30 10.52
C ARG A 6 14.37 5.62 9.16
N LEU A 7 14.83 4.38 9.10
CA LEU A 7 14.78 3.60 7.86
C LEU A 7 13.33 3.37 7.40
N ARG A 8 12.44 3.03 8.33
CA ARG A 8 11.02 2.84 8.01
C ARG A 8 10.42 4.13 7.44
N LYS A 9 10.70 5.27 8.07
CA LYS A 9 10.20 6.57 7.60
C LYS A 9 10.69 6.86 6.19
N LEU A 10 11.97 6.60 5.92
CA LEU A 10 12.54 6.80 4.59
C LEU A 10 11.92 5.85 3.56
N CYS A 11 11.72 4.59 3.93
CA CYS A 11 11.03 3.63 3.06
C CYS A 11 9.62 4.11 2.70
N ASP A 12 8.86 4.60 3.68
CA ASP A 12 7.51 5.11 3.46
C ASP A 12 7.53 6.29 2.48
N GLN A 13 8.46 7.22 2.65
CA GLN A 13 8.58 8.38 1.79
C GLN A 13 8.93 7.99 0.35
N LEU A 14 9.94 7.14 0.18
CA LEU A 14 10.37 6.71 -1.15
C LEU A 14 9.31 5.85 -1.83
N CYS A 15 8.58 5.05 -1.06
CA CYS A 15 7.47 4.25 -1.57
C CYS A 15 6.37 5.14 -2.14
N TYR A 16 6.00 6.18 -1.39
CA TYR A 16 5.01 7.17 -1.85
C TYR A 16 5.48 7.85 -3.14
N GLU A 17 6.72 8.32 -3.17
CA GLU A 17 7.26 9.03 -4.33
C GLU A 17 7.32 8.13 -5.57
N LYS A 18 7.69 6.86 -5.37
CA LYS A 18 7.87 5.93 -6.50
C LYS A 18 6.54 5.42 -7.06
N TYR A 19 5.57 5.11 -6.19
CA TYR A 19 4.38 4.38 -6.59
C TYR A 19 3.11 5.22 -6.71
N LEU A 20 3.09 6.46 -6.22
CA LEU A 20 1.93 7.33 -6.42
C LEU A 20 1.83 7.68 -7.90
N GLN A 21 0.71 7.30 -8.53
CA GLN A 21 0.46 7.61 -9.93
C GLN A 21 -0.20 8.98 -10.07
N LYS A 22 -0.26 9.50 -11.29
CA LYS A 22 -0.81 10.83 -11.54
C LYS A 22 -2.32 10.89 -11.32
N THR A 23 -3.03 9.80 -11.61
CA THR A 23 -4.49 9.80 -11.60
C THR A 23 -5.05 8.80 -10.61
N CYS A 24 -6.20 9.17 -10.03
CA CYS A 24 -6.98 8.31 -9.15
C CYS A 24 -7.46 7.07 -9.89
N GLU A 25 -7.22 5.90 -9.33
CA GLU A 25 -7.59 4.64 -9.97
C GLU A 25 -9.10 4.39 -10.00
N ILE A 26 -9.89 5.20 -9.29
CA ILE A 26 -11.35 5.09 -9.28
C ILE A 26 -11.99 6.08 -10.23
N CYS A 27 -11.68 7.39 -10.09
CA CYS A 27 -12.39 8.44 -10.85
C CYS A 27 -11.55 9.11 -11.94
N GLY A 28 -10.24 8.84 -12.01
CA GLY A 28 -9.37 9.40 -13.03
C GLY A 28 -8.90 10.84 -12.78
N LYS A 29 -9.36 11.50 -11.71
CA LYS A 29 -8.88 12.82 -11.34
C LYS A 29 -7.48 12.72 -10.73
N LYS A 30 -6.82 13.86 -10.50
CA LYS A 30 -5.47 13.87 -9.94
C LYS A 30 -5.42 13.13 -8.61
N ALA A 31 -4.48 12.19 -8.49
CA ALA A 31 -4.27 11.42 -7.27
C ALA A 31 -3.30 12.15 -6.34
N ASN A 32 -3.55 12.05 -5.03
CA ASN A 32 -2.66 12.60 -4.00
C ASN A 32 -2.60 11.72 -2.74
N GLN A 33 -3.21 10.53 -2.79
CA GLN A 33 -3.24 9.59 -1.67
C GLN A 33 -2.74 8.24 -2.15
N LEU A 34 -1.80 7.64 -1.40
CA LEU A 34 -1.37 6.27 -1.66
C LEU A 34 -2.02 5.38 -0.60
N HIS A 35 -3.04 4.65 -1.01
CA HIS A 35 -3.84 3.82 -0.13
C HIS A 35 -3.33 2.38 -0.11
N HIS A 36 -3.29 1.77 1.08
CA HIS A 36 -2.95 0.36 1.24
C HIS A 36 -4.24 -0.45 1.25
N PHE A 37 -4.45 -1.29 0.23
CA PHE A 37 -5.67 -2.10 0.14
C PHE A 37 -5.82 -3.02 1.36
N TYR A 38 -4.79 -3.79 1.67
CA TYR A 38 -4.69 -4.48 2.95
C TYR A 38 -3.95 -3.56 3.91
N PRO A 39 -4.61 -3.18 5.04
CA PRO A 39 -4.05 -2.15 5.93
C PRO A 39 -2.66 -2.50 6.46
N LYS A 40 -1.77 -1.52 6.48
CA LYS A 40 -0.38 -1.72 6.90
C LYS A 40 -0.24 -2.13 8.37
N GLY A 41 -1.24 -1.84 9.21
CA GLY A 41 -1.21 -2.26 10.61
C GLY A 41 -1.36 -3.76 10.78
N ALA A 42 -2.31 -4.38 10.05
CA ALA A 42 -2.57 -5.82 10.14
C ALA A 42 -1.76 -6.63 9.11
N TYR A 43 -1.37 -5.99 8.00
CA TYR A 43 -0.68 -6.65 6.89
C TYR A 43 0.61 -5.91 6.57
N GLY A 44 1.44 -5.69 7.60
CA GLY A 44 2.69 -4.94 7.47
C GLY A 44 3.63 -5.49 6.41
N HIS A 45 3.59 -6.79 6.14
CA HIS A 45 4.43 -7.41 5.11
C HIS A 45 4.03 -7.00 3.69
N LEU A 46 2.85 -6.39 3.51
CA LEU A 46 2.42 -5.82 2.23
C LEU A 46 2.60 -4.31 2.14
N ARG A 47 3.21 -3.69 3.17
CA ARG A 47 3.36 -2.24 3.24
C ARG A 47 4.06 -1.64 2.02
N TYR A 48 5.03 -2.36 1.45
CA TYR A 48 5.82 -1.89 0.31
C TYR A 48 5.60 -2.74 -0.94
N THR A 49 4.53 -3.53 -0.96
CA THR A 49 4.17 -4.36 -2.11
C THR A 49 3.38 -3.53 -3.11
N PRO A 50 3.91 -3.31 -4.34
CA PRO A 50 3.26 -2.41 -5.30
C PRO A 50 1.80 -2.74 -5.59
N GLU A 51 1.45 -4.02 -5.67
CA GLU A 51 0.09 -4.47 -5.96
C GLU A 51 -0.90 -4.08 -4.85
N ASN A 52 -0.40 -3.80 -3.64
CA ASN A 52 -1.23 -3.39 -2.51
C ASN A 52 -1.43 -1.87 -2.42
N LEU A 53 -0.77 -1.12 -3.31
CA LEU A 53 -0.74 0.34 -3.28
C LEU A 53 -1.65 0.91 -4.35
N ILE A 54 -2.66 1.67 -3.92
CA ILE A 54 -3.69 2.21 -4.81
C ILE A 54 -3.62 3.72 -4.77
N SER A 55 -3.48 4.35 -5.94
CA SER A 55 -3.42 5.81 -6.05
C SER A 55 -4.83 6.37 -6.09
N LEU A 56 -5.16 7.26 -5.18
CA LEU A 56 -6.51 7.81 -5.03
C LEU A 56 -6.47 9.33 -4.89
N CYS A 57 -7.54 9.99 -5.30
CA CYS A 57 -7.77 11.39 -4.93
C CYS A 57 -8.37 11.42 -3.53
N PHE A 58 -8.22 12.55 -2.83
CA PHE A 58 -8.76 12.70 -1.49
C PHE A 58 -10.29 12.45 -1.43
N PRO A 59 -11.11 13.02 -2.31
CA PRO A 59 -12.55 12.77 -2.25
C PRO A 59 -12.92 11.29 -2.34
N CYS A 60 -12.34 10.53 -3.28
CA CYS A 60 -12.64 9.11 -3.39
C CYS A 60 -12.20 8.34 -2.14
N HIS A 61 -11.00 8.62 -1.64
CA HIS A 61 -10.49 7.97 -0.43
C HIS A 61 -11.37 8.28 0.78
N PHE A 62 -11.67 9.57 1.01
CA PHE A 62 -12.44 9.99 2.18
C PHE A 62 -13.89 9.52 2.13
N ILE A 63 -14.60 9.80 1.01
CA ILE A 63 -16.03 9.51 0.91
C ILE A 63 -16.28 7.99 0.96
N LEU A 64 -15.55 7.21 0.15
CA LEU A 64 -15.79 5.78 0.04
C LEU A 64 -15.36 5.02 1.29
N THR A 65 -14.35 5.50 2.02
CA THR A 65 -13.94 4.90 3.29
C THR A 65 -15.06 4.95 4.33
N HIS A 66 -15.86 6.02 4.30
CA HIS A 66 -16.95 6.21 5.26
C HIS A 66 -18.29 5.60 4.79
N GLN A 67 -18.30 4.81 3.70
CA GLN A 67 -19.50 4.20 3.15
C GLN A 67 -19.44 2.67 3.18
N ASN A 68 -19.34 2.09 4.37
CA ASN A 68 -19.41 0.62 4.56
C ASN A 68 -18.52 -0.18 3.61
N ARG A 69 -17.22 0.12 3.59
CA ARG A 69 -16.23 -0.62 2.80
C ARG A 69 -16.41 -0.48 1.28
N ARG A 70 -17.12 0.54 0.84
CA ARG A 70 -17.29 0.75 -0.60
C ARG A 70 -15.98 1.04 -1.32
N LEU A 71 -14.99 1.58 -0.61
CA LEU A 71 -13.67 1.83 -1.19
C LEU A 71 -13.03 0.51 -1.67
N GLU A 72 -13.00 -0.49 -0.81
CA GLU A 72 -12.42 -1.80 -1.14
C GLU A 72 -13.17 -2.46 -2.29
N ASP A 73 -14.49 -2.39 -2.28
CA ASP A 73 -15.32 -2.96 -3.33
C ASP A 73 -15.05 -2.28 -4.67
N LYS A 74 -14.93 -0.94 -4.67
CA LYS A 74 -14.63 -0.17 -5.89
C LYS A 74 -13.24 -0.47 -6.42
N ILE A 75 -12.24 -0.58 -5.54
CA ILE A 75 -10.88 -0.93 -5.95
C ILE A 75 -10.88 -2.33 -6.57
N ARG A 76 -11.53 -3.30 -5.92
CA ARG A 76 -11.59 -4.67 -6.41
C ARG A 76 -12.25 -4.74 -7.78
N GLU A 77 -13.34 -3.98 -7.97
CA GLU A 77 -14.03 -3.88 -9.25
C GLU A 77 -13.11 -3.33 -10.35
N LYS A 78 -12.36 -2.27 -10.05
CA LYS A 78 -11.47 -1.64 -11.02
C LYS A 78 -10.23 -2.49 -11.34
N LYS A 79 -9.65 -3.13 -10.34
CA LYS A 79 -8.41 -3.91 -10.49
C LYS A 79 -8.67 -5.33 -11.02
N GLY A 80 -9.83 -5.89 -10.73
CA GLY A 80 -10.24 -7.21 -11.20
C GLY A 80 -9.95 -8.35 -10.24
N GLU A 81 -10.61 -9.49 -10.48
CA GLU A 81 -10.54 -10.65 -9.59
C GLU A 81 -9.16 -11.32 -9.57
N LYS A 82 -8.46 -11.34 -10.71
CA LYS A 82 -7.11 -11.94 -10.75
C LYS A 82 -6.15 -11.18 -9.86
N TRP A 83 -6.18 -9.85 -9.92
CA TRP A 83 -5.39 -9.00 -9.04
C TRP A 83 -5.73 -9.29 -7.58
N PHE A 84 -7.03 -9.34 -7.26
CA PHE A 84 -7.50 -9.56 -5.90
C PHE A 84 -7.04 -10.92 -5.35
N LYS A 85 -7.19 -11.98 -6.14
CA LYS A 85 -6.77 -13.33 -5.72
C LYS A 85 -5.27 -13.41 -5.50
N ASN A 86 -4.48 -12.84 -6.39
CA ASN A 86 -3.02 -12.85 -6.28
C ASN A 86 -2.55 -12.08 -5.06
N LEU A 87 -3.13 -10.89 -4.82
CA LEU A 87 -2.78 -10.08 -3.66
C LEU A 87 -3.22 -10.76 -2.35
N THR A 88 -4.42 -11.33 -2.33
CA THR A 88 -4.94 -12.02 -1.15
C THR A 88 -4.04 -13.22 -0.78
N LYS A 89 -3.55 -13.94 -1.77
CA LYS A 89 -2.60 -15.03 -1.52
C LYS A 89 -1.36 -14.51 -0.80
N LYS A 90 -0.80 -13.39 -1.25
CA LYS A 90 0.35 -12.76 -0.59
C LYS A 90 -0.01 -12.30 0.83
N ALA A 91 -1.22 -11.79 1.02
CA ALA A 91 -1.66 -11.30 2.33
C ALA A 91 -1.67 -12.42 3.38
N TYR A 92 -2.05 -13.63 2.99
CA TYR A 92 -2.08 -14.76 3.91
C TYR A 92 -0.76 -15.52 4.04
N GLN A 93 0.25 -15.16 3.27
CA GLN A 93 1.61 -15.70 3.40
C GLN A 93 2.40 -14.82 4.37
N ARG A 94 2.04 -14.87 5.65
CA ARG A 94 2.65 -14.00 6.67
C ARG A 94 4.04 -14.46 7.05
N PRO A 95 5.03 -13.56 7.10
CA PRO A 95 6.36 -13.90 7.62
C PRO A 95 6.32 -14.05 9.14
N LYS A 96 7.42 -14.52 9.73
CA LYS A 96 7.55 -14.57 11.18
C LYS A 96 7.45 -13.16 11.75
N SER A 97 6.91 -13.01 12.97
CA SER A 97 6.71 -11.71 13.60
C SER A 97 8.00 -10.91 13.79
N SER A 98 9.15 -11.57 13.78
CA SER A 98 10.47 -10.94 13.95
C SER A 98 11.09 -10.44 12.64
N TYR A 99 10.33 -10.39 11.54
CA TYR A 99 10.88 -10.03 10.22
C TYR A 99 11.27 -8.55 10.10
N LEU A 100 10.74 -7.67 10.95
CA LEU A 100 10.99 -6.23 10.87
C LEU A 100 12.34 -5.87 11.47
N THR A 101 13.40 -6.17 10.73
CA THR A 101 14.79 -5.89 11.12
C THR A 101 15.33 -4.70 10.35
N THR A 102 16.48 -4.17 10.79
CA THR A 102 17.20 -3.14 10.05
C THR A 102 17.50 -3.61 8.63
N GLU A 103 17.95 -4.85 8.49
CA GLU A 103 18.28 -5.46 7.20
C GLU A 103 17.07 -5.53 6.27
N TYR A 104 15.89 -5.82 6.82
CA TYR A 104 14.64 -5.82 6.05
C TYR A 104 14.41 -4.46 5.40
N TYR A 105 14.53 -3.38 6.19
CA TYR A 105 14.30 -2.03 5.66
C TYR A 105 15.38 -1.62 4.66
N GLU A 106 16.63 -2.04 4.89
CA GLU A 106 17.71 -1.76 3.94
C GLU A 106 17.44 -2.44 2.59
N ASP A 107 16.93 -3.67 2.59
CA ASP A 107 16.56 -4.38 1.37
C ASP A 107 15.39 -3.68 0.66
N ILE A 108 14.41 -3.20 1.41
CA ILE A 108 13.28 -2.42 0.84
C ILE A 108 13.83 -1.14 0.18
N LEU A 109 14.75 -0.44 0.84
CA LEU A 109 15.36 0.77 0.26
C LEU A 109 16.04 0.48 -1.08
N LYS A 110 16.75 -0.64 -1.19
CA LYS A 110 17.40 -1.02 -2.44
C LYS A 110 16.38 -1.18 -3.57
N ARG A 111 15.23 -1.79 -3.26
CA ARG A 111 14.18 -1.98 -4.26
C ARG A 111 13.48 -0.67 -4.63
N LEU A 112 13.42 0.29 -3.70
CA LEU A 112 12.77 1.58 -3.93
C LEU A 112 13.68 2.57 -4.67
N LYS A 113 14.98 2.37 -4.62
CA LYS A 113 15.96 3.18 -5.35
C LYS A 113 16.22 2.60 -6.73
#